data_ae6e010405efa167edec37e8469e126b
#
_entry.id   ae6e010405efa167edec37e8469e126b
#
_cell.length_a   1.000
_cell.length_b   1.000
_cell.length_c   1.000
_cell.angle_alpha   90.00
_cell.angle_beta   90.00
_cell.angle_gamma   90.00
#
_symmetry.space_group_name_H-M   'P 1'
#
loop_
_entity.id
_entity.type
_entity.pdbx_description
1 polymer ?
#
loop_
_entity_poly.entity_id
_entity_poly.type
_entity_poly.pdbx_seq_one_letter_code
_entity_poly.pdbx_strand_id
1 'polypeptide(L)'
;MIRPCNAMDVPVMLEIINDAARAYRGVIPADCWTEPYMSEEELRREIEDGVQFWGVEQEGQLVAVMGIQHVLDASLIRHAYVRTDERQKGIGAKLLGALRVQTSRPMLMGTWAAASWAVHFYEKHGFRLVTPGEKDVLLKKYWNISDRQIQTSVVLADQKWFDSRLKDKG
;
A
#
# COMPACT_ATOMS: atom_id res chain seq x y z
N MET A 1 -18.53 0.98 -7.53
CA MET A 1 -17.82 1.59 -8.69
C MET A 1 -16.38 1.94 -8.27
N ILE A 2 -15.43 1.62 -9.10
CA ILE A 2 -14.01 1.95 -8.86
C ILE A 2 -13.69 3.21 -9.66
N ARG A 3 -13.08 4.20 -9.02
CA ARG A 3 -12.72 5.47 -9.65
C ARG A 3 -11.46 6.08 -9.05
N PRO A 4 -10.75 6.93 -9.80
CA PRO A 4 -9.68 7.72 -9.20
C PRO A 4 -10.26 8.70 -8.17
N CYS A 5 -9.48 8.94 -7.11
CA CYS A 5 -9.83 9.95 -6.11
C CYS A 5 -9.30 11.32 -6.53
N ASN A 6 -9.96 12.37 -6.07
CA ASN A 6 -9.57 13.75 -6.34
C ASN A 6 -9.42 14.54 -5.03
N ALA A 7 -9.09 15.84 -5.14
CA ALA A 7 -8.83 16.69 -3.99
C ALA A 7 -10.02 16.77 -3.02
N MET A 8 -11.23 16.64 -3.51
CA MET A 8 -12.44 16.70 -2.67
C MET A 8 -12.63 15.43 -1.84
N ASP A 9 -11.99 14.34 -2.24
CA ASP A 9 -12.10 13.07 -1.52
C ASP A 9 -11.15 12.99 -0.31
N VAL A 10 -10.19 13.91 -0.18
CA VAL A 10 -9.15 13.84 0.86
C VAL A 10 -9.71 13.65 2.27
N PRO A 11 -10.74 14.39 2.73
CA PRO A 11 -11.29 14.17 4.07
C PRO A 11 -11.80 12.74 4.29
N VAL A 12 -12.50 12.18 3.32
CA VAL A 12 -13.05 10.81 3.41
C VAL A 12 -11.93 9.79 3.31
N MET A 13 -10.95 10.01 2.43
CA MET A 13 -9.77 9.14 2.33
C MET A 13 -9.04 9.05 3.67
N LEU A 14 -8.85 10.19 4.31
CA LEU A 14 -8.19 10.26 5.61
C LEU A 14 -8.96 9.48 6.67
N GLU A 15 -10.28 9.61 6.67
CA GLU A 15 -11.16 8.86 7.57
C GLU A 15 -11.04 7.34 7.36
N ILE A 16 -11.03 6.89 6.09
CA ILE A 16 -10.89 5.46 5.76
C ILE A 16 -9.54 4.94 6.22
N ILE A 17 -8.47 5.67 5.94
CA ILE A 17 -7.10 5.27 6.32
C ILE A 17 -7.00 5.11 7.83
N ASN A 18 -7.46 6.09 8.59
CA ASN A 18 -7.35 6.06 10.04
C ASN A 18 -8.30 5.03 10.67
N ASP A 19 -9.46 4.81 10.10
CA ASP A 19 -10.37 3.75 10.53
C ASP A 19 -9.71 2.38 10.38
N ALA A 20 -9.22 2.07 9.19
CA ALA A 20 -8.61 0.78 8.90
C ALA A 20 -7.29 0.57 9.66
N ALA A 21 -6.52 1.64 9.84
CA ALA A 21 -5.23 1.57 10.53
C ALA A 21 -5.36 1.22 12.02
N ARG A 22 -6.56 1.33 12.60
CA ARG A 22 -6.79 0.88 13.99
C ARG A 22 -6.43 -0.59 14.20
N ALA A 23 -6.45 -1.39 13.14
CA ALA A 23 -6.01 -2.78 13.20
C ALA A 23 -4.52 -2.91 13.57
N TYR A 24 -3.70 -1.89 13.33
CA TYR A 24 -2.28 -1.90 13.68
C TYR A 24 -2.03 -1.63 15.16
N ARG A 25 -2.96 -0.99 15.85
CA ARG A 25 -2.79 -0.63 17.26
C ARG A 25 -2.62 -1.89 18.10
N GLY A 26 -1.52 -1.93 18.87
CA GLY A 26 -1.19 -3.11 19.66
C GLY A 26 -0.59 -4.27 18.88
N VAL A 27 -0.46 -4.15 17.54
CA VAL A 27 0.14 -5.16 16.67
C VAL A 27 1.52 -4.73 16.21
N ILE A 28 1.64 -3.50 15.69
CA ILE A 28 2.95 -2.95 15.32
C ILE A 28 3.66 -2.48 16.60
N PRO A 29 5.01 -2.29 16.57
CA PRO A 29 5.72 -1.79 17.75
C PRO A 29 5.12 -0.48 18.26
N ALA A 30 5.00 -0.36 19.58
CA ALA A 30 4.34 0.79 20.22
C ALA A 30 4.99 2.13 19.85
N ASP A 31 6.31 2.15 19.65
CA ASP A 31 7.04 3.35 19.23
C ASP A 31 6.75 3.76 17.77
N CYS A 32 6.13 2.89 17.00
CA CYS A 32 5.74 3.17 15.60
C CYS A 32 4.29 3.61 15.47
N TRP A 33 3.49 3.52 16.53
CA TRP A 33 2.09 3.92 16.51
C TRP A 33 1.94 5.42 16.81
N THR A 34 1.15 6.11 16.01
CA THR A 34 0.81 7.53 16.21
C THR A 34 -0.71 7.73 16.12
N GLU A 35 -1.23 8.76 16.80
CA GLU A 35 -2.64 9.16 16.75
C GLU A 35 -2.74 10.61 16.22
N PRO A 36 -3.37 10.87 15.08
CA PRO A 36 -3.86 9.87 14.13
C PRO A 36 -2.73 9.09 13.46
N TYR A 37 -3.03 7.94 12.91
CA TYR A 37 -2.03 7.14 12.17
C TYR A 37 -1.52 7.92 10.94
N MET A 38 -2.43 8.56 10.23
CA MET A 38 -2.12 9.44 9.10
C MET A 38 -2.72 10.82 9.36
N SER A 39 -1.92 11.88 9.28
CA SER A 39 -2.41 13.26 9.33
C SER A 39 -2.83 13.73 7.93
N GLU A 40 -3.69 14.76 7.88
CA GLU A 40 -4.07 15.34 6.58
C GLU A 40 -2.87 15.93 5.85
N GLU A 41 -1.96 16.56 6.57
CA GLU A 41 -0.74 17.13 6.01
C GLU A 41 0.12 16.06 5.35
N GLU A 42 0.30 14.92 6.00
CA GLU A 42 1.07 13.79 5.49
C GLU A 42 0.40 13.22 4.23
N LEU A 43 -0.92 13.03 4.24
CA LEU A 43 -1.65 12.53 3.08
C LEU A 43 -1.50 13.47 1.88
N ARG A 44 -1.64 14.77 2.11
CA ARG A 44 -1.49 15.76 1.03
C ARG A 44 -0.07 15.77 0.47
N ARG A 45 0.93 15.62 1.34
CA ARG A 45 2.34 15.55 0.91
C ARG A 45 2.58 14.34 0.02
N GLU A 46 2.02 13.21 0.36
CA GLU A 46 2.18 12.00 -0.46
C GLU A 46 1.50 12.13 -1.83
N ILE A 47 0.35 12.78 -1.89
CA ILE A 47 -0.32 13.07 -3.15
C ILE A 47 0.55 14.01 -4.00
N GLU A 48 1.15 15.02 -3.41
CA GLU A 48 2.07 15.93 -4.10
C GLU A 48 3.32 15.18 -4.60
N ASP A 49 3.77 14.17 -3.87
CA ASP A 49 4.91 13.33 -4.24
C ASP A 49 4.57 12.30 -5.33
N GLY A 50 3.34 12.28 -5.81
CA GLY A 50 2.95 11.47 -6.96
C GLY A 50 2.12 10.23 -6.64
N VAL A 51 1.68 10.05 -5.40
CA VAL A 51 0.77 8.94 -5.07
C VAL A 51 -0.61 9.25 -5.64
N GLN A 52 -1.08 8.40 -6.54
CA GLN A 52 -2.43 8.47 -7.10
C GLN A 52 -3.32 7.49 -6.36
N PHE A 53 -4.39 7.99 -5.75
CA PHE A 53 -5.34 7.14 -5.04
C PHE A 53 -6.51 6.77 -5.93
N TRP A 54 -6.91 5.52 -5.84
CA TRP A 54 -8.14 4.98 -6.42
C TRP A 54 -9.03 4.51 -5.28
N GLY A 55 -10.32 4.59 -5.48
CA GLY A 55 -11.28 4.23 -4.44
C GLY A 55 -12.43 3.39 -4.96
N VAL A 56 -13.08 2.70 -4.05
CA VAL A 56 -14.33 2.00 -4.31
C VAL A 56 -15.46 2.82 -3.71
N GLU A 57 -16.44 3.14 -4.53
CA GLU A 57 -17.61 3.90 -4.13
C GLU A 57 -18.84 3.00 -4.13
N GLN A 58 -19.58 3.01 -3.01
CA GLN A 58 -20.83 2.30 -2.84
C GLN A 58 -21.87 3.30 -2.34
N GLU A 59 -23.03 3.37 -3.02
CA GLU A 59 -24.12 4.27 -2.63
C GLU A 59 -23.68 5.73 -2.47
N GLY A 60 -22.79 6.17 -3.36
CA GLY A 60 -22.29 7.54 -3.35
C GLY A 60 -21.19 7.83 -2.32
N GLN A 61 -20.70 6.82 -1.60
CA GLN A 61 -19.67 6.99 -0.55
C GLN A 61 -18.47 6.10 -0.80
N LEU A 62 -17.26 6.65 -0.59
CA LEU A 62 -16.04 5.87 -0.62
C LEU A 62 -15.98 4.91 0.57
N VAL A 63 -15.64 3.65 0.30
CA VAL A 63 -15.50 2.62 1.33
C VAL A 63 -14.09 2.03 1.38
N ALA A 64 -13.26 2.29 0.36
CA ALA A 64 -11.90 1.78 0.29
C ALA A 64 -11.04 2.70 -0.56
N VAL A 65 -9.75 2.72 -0.28
CA VAL A 65 -8.75 3.45 -1.08
C VAL A 65 -7.50 2.59 -1.23
N MET A 66 -6.79 2.81 -2.33
CA MET A 66 -5.48 2.20 -2.57
C MET A 66 -4.67 3.17 -3.45
N GLY A 67 -3.45 3.47 -3.03
CA GLY A 67 -2.57 4.36 -3.77
C GLY A 67 -1.61 3.58 -4.66
N ILE A 68 -1.25 4.19 -5.80
CA ILE A 68 -0.18 3.71 -6.67
C ILE A 68 0.77 4.86 -6.93
N GLN A 69 2.06 4.60 -6.83
CA GLN A 69 3.10 5.60 -7.08
C GLN A 69 4.16 4.99 -8.00
N HIS A 70 4.42 5.67 -9.11
CA HIS A 70 5.48 5.26 -10.02
C HIS A 70 6.81 5.86 -9.54
N VAL A 71 7.76 5.01 -9.19
CA VAL A 71 9.08 5.42 -8.73
C VAL A 71 10.13 4.66 -9.53
N LEU A 72 10.98 5.38 -10.24
CA LEU A 72 12.02 4.79 -11.09
C LEU A 72 11.40 3.76 -12.05
N ASP A 73 11.78 2.50 -11.95
CA ASP A 73 11.34 1.42 -12.82
C ASP A 73 10.21 0.57 -12.24
N ALA A 74 9.68 0.95 -11.08
CA ALA A 74 8.66 0.19 -10.37
C ALA A 74 7.40 1.01 -10.10
N SER A 75 6.31 0.33 -9.80
CA SER A 75 5.09 0.93 -9.27
C SER A 75 4.86 0.41 -7.86
N LEU A 76 4.68 1.32 -6.91
CA LEU A 76 4.48 1.00 -5.51
C LEU A 76 3.00 1.04 -5.17
N ILE A 77 2.52 0.01 -4.46
CA ILE A 77 1.22 0.05 -3.81
C ILE A 77 1.40 0.77 -2.47
N ARG A 78 0.61 1.82 -2.25
CA ARG A 78 0.69 2.64 -1.04
C ARG A 78 -0.70 2.78 -0.41
N HIS A 79 -0.77 2.65 0.92
CA HIS A 79 -1.96 3.00 1.69
C HIS A 79 -3.24 2.28 1.22
N ALA A 80 -3.18 0.96 1.19
CA ALA A 80 -4.31 0.11 0.80
C ALA A 80 -5.21 -0.16 2.01
N TYR A 81 -6.39 0.45 2.06
CA TYR A 81 -7.28 0.37 3.22
C TYR A 81 -8.74 0.23 2.80
N VAL A 82 -9.45 -0.63 3.53
CA VAL A 82 -10.89 -0.83 3.40
C VAL A 82 -11.53 -0.49 4.74
N ARG A 83 -12.68 0.21 4.73
CA ARG A 83 -13.41 0.49 5.97
C ARG A 83 -13.63 -0.80 6.74
N THR A 84 -13.50 -0.73 8.06
CA THR A 84 -13.58 -1.90 8.94
C THR A 84 -14.90 -2.67 8.74
N ASP A 85 -16.01 -1.97 8.57
CA ASP A 85 -17.34 -2.56 8.37
C ASP A 85 -17.57 -3.11 6.97
N GLU A 86 -16.64 -2.87 6.04
CA GLU A 86 -16.73 -3.35 4.66
C GLU A 86 -15.69 -4.44 4.32
N ARG A 87 -15.01 -4.97 5.33
CA ARG A 87 -14.02 -6.02 5.14
C ARG A 87 -14.64 -7.35 4.73
N GLN A 88 -13.82 -8.21 4.12
CA GLN A 88 -14.17 -9.59 3.73
C GLN A 88 -15.24 -9.68 2.63
N LYS A 89 -15.39 -8.59 1.85
CA LYS A 89 -16.34 -8.54 0.72
C LYS A 89 -15.63 -8.53 -0.64
N GLY A 90 -14.32 -8.78 -0.67
CA GLY A 90 -13.54 -8.79 -1.91
C GLY A 90 -13.22 -7.41 -2.48
N ILE A 91 -13.46 -6.35 -1.73
CA ILE A 91 -13.26 -4.96 -2.19
C ILE A 91 -11.78 -4.69 -2.47
N GLY A 92 -10.88 -5.11 -1.57
CA GLY A 92 -9.45 -4.93 -1.75
C GLY A 92 -8.93 -5.62 -3.00
N ALA A 93 -9.41 -6.84 -3.28
CA ALA A 93 -9.03 -7.60 -4.47
C ALA A 93 -9.45 -6.89 -5.76
N LYS A 94 -10.66 -6.33 -5.79
CA LYS A 94 -11.17 -5.58 -6.95
C LYS A 94 -10.33 -4.32 -7.19
N LEU A 95 -10.00 -3.63 -6.12
CA LEU A 95 -9.22 -2.39 -6.20
C LEU A 95 -7.79 -2.69 -6.68
N LEU A 96 -7.16 -3.74 -6.14
CA LEU A 96 -5.84 -4.17 -6.58
C LEU A 96 -5.85 -4.54 -8.08
N GLY A 97 -6.88 -5.26 -8.53
CA GLY A 97 -7.06 -5.58 -9.95
C GLY A 97 -7.13 -4.35 -10.83
N ALA A 98 -7.84 -3.31 -10.38
CA ALA A 98 -7.93 -2.05 -11.11
C ALA A 98 -6.57 -1.34 -11.19
N LEU A 99 -5.77 -1.38 -10.12
CA LEU A 99 -4.43 -0.77 -10.13
C LEU A 99 -3.47 -1.52 -11.04
N ARG A 100 -3.58 -2.84 -11.12
CA ARG A 100 -2.70 -3.64 -11.99
C ARG A 100 -2.77 -3.24 -13.44
N VAL A 101 -3.94 -2.80 -13.92
CA VAL A 101 -4.10 -2.38 -15.31
C VAL A 101 -3.57 -0.96 -15.55
N GLN A 102 -3.23 -0.22 -14.50
CA GLN A 102 -2.69 1.14 -14.62
C GLN A 102 -1.18 1.15 -14.90
N THR A 103 -0.51 0.02 -14.85
CA THR A 103 0.94 -0.02 -15.00
C THR A 103 1.39 -1.30 -15.70
N SER A 104 2.48 -1.18 -16.47
CA SER A 104 3.22 -2.33 -17.02
C SER A 104 4.50 -2.59 -16.22
N ARG A 105 4.81 -1.75 -15.24
CA ARG A 105 6.02 -1.89 -14.41
C ARG A 105 5.86 -3.01 -13.39
N PRO A 106 6.97 -3.55 -12.89
CA PRO A 106 6.92 -4.41 -11.71
C PRO A 106 6.28 -3.68 -10.54
N MET A 107 5.47 -4.38 -9.76
CA MET A 107 4.79 -3.80 -8.60
C MET A 107 5.43 -4.27 -7.30
N LEU A 108 5.67 -3.35 -6.41
CA LEU A 108 6.21 -3.59 -5.07
C LEU A 108 5.23 -3.05 -4.04
N MET A 109 5.19 -3.70 -2.89
CA MET A 109 4.42 -3.20 -1.76
C MET A 109 5.20 -3.43 -0.46
N GLY A 110 5.22 -2.41 0.38
CA GLY A 110 5.80 -2.49 1.72
C GLY A 110 4.74 -2.43 2.78
N THR A 111 4.86 -3.24 3.81
CA THR A 111 3.93 -3.23 4.95
C THR A 111 4.66 -3.61 6.23
N TRP A 112 4.02 -3.37 7.37
CA TRP A 112 4.55 -3.79 8.66
C TRP A 112 4.71 -5.31 8.69
N ALA A 113 5.86 -5.79 9.13
CA ALA A 113 6.10 -7.23 9.26
C ALA A 113 5.07 -7.91 10.17
N ALA A 114 4.59 -7.19 11.19
CA ALA A 114 3.60 -7.69 12.13
C ALA A 114 2.18 -7.76 11.55
N ALA A 115 1.92 -7.10 10.42
CA ALA A 115 0.60 -7.08 9.77
C ALA A 115 0.43 -8.34 8.90
N SER A 116 0.33 -9.50 9.54
CA SER A 116 0.26 -10.80 8.85
C SER A 116 -0.91 -10.90 7.88
N TRP A 117 -2.06 -10.28 8.21
CA TRP A 117 -3.23 -10.27 7.31
C TRP A 117 -2.96 -9.56 5.98
N ALA A 118 -2.16 -8.49 6.01
CA ALA A 118 -1.78 -7.78 4.79
C ALA A 118 -0.83 -8.63 3.93
N VAL A 119 0.15 -9.28 4.56
CA VAL A 119 1.07 -10.19 3.87
C VAL A 119 0.27 -11.30 3.19
N HIS A 120 -0.63 -11.96 3.90
CA HIS A 120 -1.47 -13.04 3.34
C HIS A 120 -2.33 -12.55 2.19
N PHE A 121 -2.90 -11.35 2.29
CA PHE A 121 -3.71 -10.77 1.21
C PHE A 121 -2.89 -10.65 -0.08
N TYR A 122 -1.68 -10.09 0.00
CA TYR A 122 -0.85 -9.92 -1.19
C TYR A 122 -0.30 -11.24 -1.72
N GLU A 123 0.06 -12.18 -0.84
CA GLU A 123 0.48 -13.52 -1.26
C GLU A 123 -0.62 -14.23 -2.04
N LYS A 124 -1.85 -14.10 -1.59
CA LYS A 124 -3.02 -14.68 -2.26
C LYS A 124 -3.23 -14.10 -3.66
N HIS A 125 -2.76 -12.88 -3.90
CA HIS A 125 -2.94 -12.17 -5.17
C HIS A 125 -1.67 -12.14 -6.04
N GLY A 126 -0.75 -13.09 -5.83
CA GLY A 126 0.39 -13.29 -6.72
C GLY A 126 1.65 -12.52 -6.36
N PHE A 127 1.67 -11.89 -5.18
CA PHE A 127 2.89 -11.27 -4.66
C PHE A 127 3.63 -12.27 -3.79
N ARG A 128 4.95 -12.11 -3.69
CA ARG A 128 5.79 -12.94 -2.82
C ARG A 128 6.73 -12.06 -2.01
N LEU A 129 6.99 -12.48 -0.79
CA LEU A 129 7.99 -11.83 0.06
C LEU A 129 9.37 -11.91 -0.58
N VAL A 130 10.07 -10.80 -0.59
CA VAL A 130 11.50 -10.76 -0.92
C VAL A 130 12.30 -11.14 0.32
N THR A 131 13.59 -11.45 0.14
CA THR A 131 14.46 -11.74 1.30
C THR A 131 14.66 -10.50 2.17
N PRO A 132 15.00 -10.65 3.46
CA PRO A 132 15.29 -9.50 4.33
C PRO A 132 16.37 -8.57 3.78
N GLY A 133 17.40 -9.10 3.17
CA GLY A 133 18.45 -8.28 2.54
C GLY A 133 17.94 -7.49 1.35
N GLU A 134 17.13 -8.11 0.50
CA GLU A 134 16.49 -7.44 -0.63
C GLU A 134 15.50 -6.37 -0.15
N LYS A 135 14.77 -6.65 0.92
CA LYS A 135 13.83 -5.70 1.52
C LYS A 135 14.53 -4.41 1.93
N ASP A 136 15.68 -4.51 2.60
CA ASP A 136 16.45 -3.35 3.02
C ASP A 136 16.89 -2.50 1.82
N VAL A 137 17.38 -3.16 0.78
CA VAL A 137 17.81 -2.47 -0.46
C VAL A 137 16.64 -1.79 -1.14
N LEU A 138 15.52 -2.48 -1.28
CA LEU A 138 14.34 -1.95 -1.98
C LEU A 138 13.70 -0.78 -1.23
N LEU A 139 13.58 -0.88 0.10
CA LEU A 139 13.00 0.21 0.89
C LEU A 139 13.86 1.47 0.82
N LYS A 140 15.18 1.34 0.83
CA LYS A 140 16.08 2.49 0.69
C LYS A 140 16.04 3.09 -0.72
N LYS A 141 15.83 2.27 -1.73
CA LYS A 141 15.83 2.72 -3.14
C LYS A 141 14.52 3.40 -3.53
N TYR A 142 13.38 2.85 -3.12
CA TYR A 142 12.07 3.27 -3.62
C TYR A 142 11.24 4.03 -2.61
N TRP A 143 11.51 3.93 -1.31
CA TRP A 143 10.77 4.60 -0.26
C TRP A 143 11.61 5.63 0.47
N ASN A 144 10.94 6.59 1.07
CA ASN A 144 11.57 7.59 1.95
C ASN A 144 11.01 7.39 3.36
N ILE A 145 11.56 6.42 4.08
CA ILE A 145 11.10 6.05 5.43
C ILE A 145 12.29 5.95 6.38
N SER A 146 12.01 5.99 7.68
CA SER A 146 13.04 5.92 8.71
C SER A 146 13.68 4.52 8.79
N ASP A 147 14.88 4.46 9.37
CA ASP A 147 15.55 3.18 9.62
C ASP A 147 14.69 2.25 10.47
N ARG A 148 13.98 2.80 11.46
CA ARG A 148 13.09 2.02 12.31
C ARG A 148 11.97 1.37 11.50
N GLN A 149 11.39 2.12 10.57
CA GLN A 149 10.34 1.59 9.72
C GLN A 149 10.88 0.53 8.75
N ILE A 150 12.10 0.71 8.25
CA ILE A 150 12.77 -0.31 7.43
C ILE A 150 12.91 -1.61 8.23
N GLN A 151 13.39 -1.53 9.48
CA GLN A 151 13.60 -2.69 10.34
C GLN A 151 12.31 -3.47 10.62
N THR A 152 11.19 -2.77 10.71
CA THR A 152 9.90 -3.34 11.11
C THR A 152 8.99 -3.66 9.94
N SER A 153 9.48 -3.51 8.70
CA SER A 153 8.71 -3.72 7.48
C SER A 153 9.17 -4.95 6.71
N VAL A 154 8.28 -5.43 5.83
CA VAL A 154 8.59 -6.41 4.80
C VAL A 154 8.22 -5.81 3.44
N VAL A 155 8.75 -6.39 2.38
CA VAL A 155 8.40 -6.02 1.00
C VAL A 155 7.94 -7.28 0.27
N LEU A 156 6.86 -7.13 -0.47
CA LEU A 156 6.38 -8.15 -1.39
C LEU A 156 6.49 -7.59 -2.81
N ALA A 157 6.75 -8.46 -3.75
CA ALA A 157 6.89 -8.12 -5.16
C ALA A 157 6.03 -9.06 -6.02
N ASP A 158 5.59 -8.55 -7.17
CA ASP A 158 4.84 -9.35 -8.12
C ASP A 158 5.76 -10.21 -8.99
N GLN A 159 5.18 -11.04 -9.85
CA GLN A 159 5.94 -11.94 -10.72
C GLN A 159 6.82 -11.17 -11.70
N LYS A 160 6.39 -10.00 -12.17
CA LYS A 160 7.18 -9.17 -13.09
C LYS A 160 8.51 -8.76 -12.48
N TRP A 161 8.51 -8.42 -11.19
CA TRP A 161 9.74 -8.06 -10.51
C TRP A 161 10.72 -9.24 -10.44
N PHE A 162 10.22 -10.42 -10.08
CA PHE A 162 11.07 -11.61 -10.01
C PHE A 162 11.59 -11.98 -11.40
N ASP A 163 10.77 -11.88 -12.44
CA ASP A 163 11.17 -12.15 -13.81
C ASP A 163 12.24 -11.17 -14.30
N SER A 164 12.11 -9.89 -13.96
CA SER A 164 13.08 -8.86 -14.34
C SER A 164 14.46 -9.13 -13.74
N ARG A 165 14.50 -9.66 -12.52
CA ARG A 165 15.74 -10.01 -11.84
C ARG A 165 16.44 -11.21 -12.48
N LEU A 166 15.69 -12.17 -12.98
CA LEU A 166 16.27 -13.32 -13.70
C LEU A 166 16.96 -12.89 -15.00
N LYS A 167 16.42 -11.86 -15.67
CA LYS A 167 17.03 -11.29 -16.88
C LYS A 167 18.34 -10.58 -16.57
N ASP A 168 18.42 -9.90 -15.42
CA ASP A 168 19.62 -9.17 -15.01
C ASP A 168 20.77 -10.10 -14.60
N LYS A 169 20.49 -11.38 -14.32
CA LYS A 169 21.48 -12.39 -13.96
C LYS A 169 21.96 -13.22 -15.16
N GLY A 170 21.33 -13.03 -16.28
CA GLY A 170 21.72 -13.65 -17.55
C GLY A 170 22.62 -12.70 -18.37
#